data_bb74365fdc333f6f562a7202912bbf8c
#
_entry.id   bb74365fdc333f6f562a7202912bbf8c
#
_cell.length_a   1.000
_cell.length_b   1.000
_cell.length_c   1.000
_cell.angle_alpha   90.00
_cell.angle_beta   90.00
_cell.angle_gamma   90.00
#
_symmetry.space_group_name_H-M   'P 1'
#
loop_
_entity.id
_entity.type
_entity.pdbx_description
1 polymer ?
#
loop_
_entity_poly.entity_id
_entity_poly.type
_entity_poly.pdbx_seq_one_letter_code
_entity_poly.pdbx_strand_id
1 'polypeptide(L)'
;MTVSDILLSDDSERSILKNTLANTSSWLGVKSMRFDFVDKSSMGLMTDFYELTMCASYFENKRDEAATFDLFIRKLPPNRSYFVFAGLEQVLLFLENITFTEGQIRYLKTQGLKEDFLEYLKSFKFTGDVWSVPEGTIIFPDEPLIRVTAPIIEAQLVETFILNTVNLQTMIATKASRVVYAACGKPVIEFGLRRTQGTDAGMKAARCSYIAGASGTSNVLAGMKFGIPLFGTMAHSYVMSFDHEIDAFRAFAETFPGNSTFLIDTYDDLKGAENAAIVALELEKKGRKLNAVRLDSGDLANLSIKVRRVLDAHGLQYVKILASGDLDEYAIESLLKSGAKIDAFGVGTRMSTSYDRPYVDVVYKLSGKVECGGFVPTMKLSKGKITLPGKKQVFRKRTQGGKYVKDIIGLENEKINGKPLLVNVMQKGRITYDAPQLGETRRIAQKNLSQLPDKYKKLAGAALYSVELSPALTKIANQLERQLRRKEYSSQQI
;
A
#
# COMPACT_ATOMS: atom_id res chain seq x y z
N MET A 1 -27.99 4.40 -26.61
CA MET A 1 -28.67 3.97 -25.39
C MET A 1 -27.69 4.03 -24.26
N THR A 2 -27.89 4.91 -23.28
CA THR A 2 -27.07 5.03 -22.09
C THR A 2 -27.64 4.10 -21.02
N VAL A 3 -26.85 3.74 -20.00
CA VAL A 3 -27.27 2.87 -18.89
C VAL A 3 -28.53 3.40 -18.17
N SER A 4 -28.79 4.72 -18.24
CA SER A 4 -30.01 5.35 -17.75
C SER A 4 -31.27 5.00 -18.56
N ASP A 5 -31.13 4.56 -19.81
CA ASP A 5 -32.29 4.19 -20.66
C ASP A 5 -32.86 2.81 -20.32
N ILE A 6 -32.20 2.04 -19.48
CA ILE A 6 -32.54 0.63 -19.20
C ILE A 6 -33.25 0.46 -17.83
N LEU A 7 -33.11 1.42 -16.89
CA LEU A 7 -33.54 1.22 -15.50
C LEU A 7 -34.67 2.11 -14.99
N LEU A 8 -35.17 3.09 -15.75
CA LEU A 8 -36.22 4.01 -15.28
C LEU A 8 -37.42 3.98 -16.20
N SER A 9 -38.53 3.52 -15.67
CA SER A 9 -39.82 3.35 -16.40
C SER A 9 -40.76 4.57 -16.31
N ASP A 10 -40.40 5.66 -15.58
CA ASP A 10 -41.25 6.82 -15.34
C ASP A 10 -40.55 8.15 -15.75
N ASP A 11 -41.26 8.96 -16.52
CA ASP A 11 -40.78 10.27 -17.00
C ASP A 11 -40.57 11.29 -15.84
N SER A 12 -41.24 11.11 -14.70
CA SER A 12 -41.03 11.92 -13.52
C SER A 12 -39.66 11.69 -12.89
N GLU A 13 -39.16 10.43 -12.84
CA GLU A 13 -37.84 10.09 -12.34
C GLU A 13 -36.72 10.54 -13.28
N ARG A 14 -36.97 10.50 -14.60
CA ARG A 14 -36.08 11.07 -15.61
C ARG A 14 -35.92 12.58 -15.49
N SER A 15 -37.00 13.27 -15.16
CA SER A 15 -37.00 14.72 -14.92
C SER A 15 -36.21 15.08 -13.67
N ILE A 16 -36.37 14.31 -12.59
CA ILE A 16 -35.64 14.49 -11.34
C ILE A 16 -34.15 14.27 -11.57
N LEU A 17 -33.77 13.20 -12.28
CA LEU A 17 -32.35 12.88 -12.59
C LEU A 17 -31.70 13.96 -13.48
N LYS A 18 -32.42 14.45 -14.50
CA LYS A 18 -31.95 15.56 -15.36
C LYS A 18 -31.80 16.86 -14.57
N ASN A 19 -32.74 17.20 -13.69
CA ASN A 19 -32.65 18.38 -12.83
C ASN A 19 -31.52 18.24 -11.78
N THR A 20 -31.31 17.05 -11.25
CA THR A 20 -30.21 16.77 -10.31
C THR A 20 -28.85 16.89 -11.01
N LEU A 21 -28.70 16.35 -12.22
CA LEU A 21 -27.47 16.48 -13.02
C LEU A 21 -27.22 17.92 -13.51
N ALA A 22 -28.25 18.66 -13.89
CA ALA A 22 -28.14 20.07 -14.26
C ALA A 22 -27.77 20.96 -13.07
N ASN A 23 -28.25 20.63 -11.87
CA ASN A 23 -27.94 21.36 -10.64
C ASN A 23 -26.57 21.01 -10.05
N THR A 24 -26.00 19.84 -10.32
CA THR A 24 -24.65 19.48 -9.81
C THR A 24 -23.56 20.40 -10.37
N SER A 25 -23.73 20.94 -11.57
CA SER A 25 -22.80 21.94 -12.14
C SER A 25 -22.88 23.32 -11.46
N SER A 26 -24.00 23.67 -10.83
CA SER A 26 -24.20 24.95 -10.12
C SER A 26 -23.71 24.95 -8.66
N TRP A 27 -23.55 23.77 -8.06
CA TRP A 27 -23.18 23.63 -6.64
C TRP A 27 -21.70 23.92 -6.36
N LEU A 28 -20.83 23.82 -7.36
CA LEU A 28 -19.39 23.97 -7.16
C LEU A 28 -18.83 25.36 -7.53
N GLY A 29 -19.65 26.26 -8.08
CA GLY A 29 -19.29 27.68 -8.30
C GLY A 29 -17.98 27.96 -9.07
N VAL A 30 -17.31 26.94 -9.59
CA VAL A 30 -16.02 27.06 -10.28
C VAL A 30 -15.94 26.06 -11.40
N LYS A 31 -15.97 26.54 -12.65
CA LYS A 31 -15.46 25.83 -13.83
C LYS A 31 -13.92 25.79 -13.81
N SER A 32 -13.30 25.27 -12.75
CA SER A 32 -11.88 24.99 -12.75
C SER A 32 -11.67 23.50 -12.91
N MET A 33 -11.05 23.08 -14.01
CA MET A 33 -10.50 21.74 -14.12
C MET A 33 -9.50 21.57 -12.98
N ARG A 34 -9.79 20.66 -12.03
CA ARG A 34 -8.87 20.32 -10.94
C ARG A 34 -7.98 19.18 -11.42
N PHE A 35 -6.70 19.26 -11.13
CA PHE A 35 -5.76 18.17 -11.41
C PHE A 35 -6.06 16.93 -10.57
N ASP A 36 -6.53 17.13 -9.34
CA ASP A 36 -6.88 16.07 -8.40
C ASP A 36 -8.37 16.12 -8.07
N PHE A 37 -9.03 14.96 -8.13
CA PHE A 37 -10.44 14.81 -7.74
C PHE A 37 -10.61 14.74 -6.22
N VAL A 38 -9.53 14.45 -5.48
CA VAL A 38 -9.54 14.23 -4.03
C VAL A 38 -8.54 15.15 -3.37
N ASP A 39 -9.03 15.94 -2.41
CA ASP A 39 -8.24 16.84 -1.58
C ASP A 39 -8.69 16.75 -0.11
N LYS A 40 -8.06 17.51 0.78
CA LYS A 40 -8.41 17.51 2.21
C LYS A 40 -9.90 17.86 2.45
N SER A 41 -10.48 18.72 1.62
CA SER A 41 -11.88 19.14 1.76
C SER A 41 -12.88 18.08 1.29
N SER A 42 -12.46 17.11 0.49
CA SER A 42 -13.30 16.03 -0.05
C SER A 42 -13.33 14.76 0.81
N MET A 43 -12.48 14.67 1.82
CA MET A 43 -12.29 13.46 2.64
C MET A 43 -13.56 12.96 3.32
N GLY A 44 -14.47 13.84 3.76
CA GLY A 44 -15.74 13.43 4.39
C GLY A 44 -16.67 12.62 3.48
N LEU A 45 -16.60 12.84 2.15
CA LEU A 45 -17.35 12.07 1.16
C LEU A 45 -16.57 10.90 0.56
N MET A 46 -15.33 10.68 0.96
CA MET A 46 -14.51 9.57 0.47
C MET A 46 -14.88 8.25 1.18
N THR A 47 -16.16 7.89 1.06
CA THR A 47 -16.78 6.71 1.66
C THR A 47 -17.81 6.10 0.70
N ASP A 48 -18.12 4.83 0.88
CA ASP A 48 -19.21 4.17 0.17
C ASP A 48 -20.57 4.62 0.72
N PHE A 49 -21.58 4.79 -0.14
CA PHE A 49 -22.87 5.34 0.28
C PHE A 49 -23.58 4.50 1.35
N TYR A 50 -23.38 3.18 1.37
CA TYR A 50 -23.98 2.31 2.40
C TYR A 50 -23.50 2.65 3.82
N GLU A 51 -22.30 3.20 3.97
CA GLU A 51 -21.79 3.68 5.26
C GLU A 51 -22.66 4.82 5.79
N LEU A 52 -22.96 5.80 4.94
CA LEU A 52 -23.82 6.93 5.29
C LEU A 52 -25.26 6.49 5.59
N THR A 53 -25.80 5.53 4.81
CA THR A 53 -27.17 5.03 5.07
C THR A 53 -27.26 4.25 6.37
N MET A 54 -26.26 3.43 6.70
CA MET A 54 -26.17 2.77 8.01
C MET A 54 -26.02 3.78 9.14
N CYS A 55 -25.14 4.77 8.99
CA CYS A 55 -24.93 5.82 9.99
C CYS A 55 -26.20 6.64 10.25
N ALA A 56 -26.94 7.00 9.20
CA ALA A 56 -28.24 7.65 9.34
C ALA A 56 -29.22 6.77 10.12
N SER A 57 -29.26 5.47 9.83
CA SER A 57 -30.12 4.52 10.56
C SER A 57 -29.69 4.37 12.02
N TYR A 58 -28.40 4.32 12.32
CA TYR A 58 -27.90 4.32 13.71
C TYR A 58 -28.34 5.59 14.44
N PHE A 59 -28.18 6.74 13.81
CA PHE A 59 -28.56 8.03 14.38
C PHE A 59 -30.07 8.09 14.72
N GLU A 60 -30.93 7.70 13.80
CA GLU A 60 -32.40 7.72 14.01
C GLU A 60 -32.84 6.76 15.12
N ASN A 61 -32.18 5.61 15.23
CA ASN A 61 -32.46 4.61 16.26
C ASN A 61 -31.69 4.85 17.57
N LYS A 62 -31.05 6.03 17.70
CA LYS A 62 -30.30 6.43 18.91
C LYS A 62 -29.23 5.40 19.31
N ARG A 63 -28.57 4.83 18.29
CA ARG A 63 -27.46 3.87 18.49
C ARG A 63 -26.15 4.68 18.56
N ASP A 64 -25.79 5.05 19.76
CA ASP A 64 -24.60 5.85 20.09
C ASP A 64 -23.54 5.09 20.89
N GLU A 65 -23.81 3.81 21.16
CA GLU A 65 -22.88 2.94 21.89
C GLU A 65 -21.51 2.85 21.24
N ALA A 66 -20.47 2.73 22.05
CA ALA A 66 -19.14 2.49 21.55
C ALA A 66 -19.03 1.09 20.93
N ALA A 67 -18.42 1.02 19.75
CA ALA A 67 -18.19 -0.22 19.02
C ALA A 67 -16.71 -0.42 18.74
N THR A 68 -16.29 -1.66 18.65
CA THR A 68 -14.92 -2.04 18.31
C THR A 68 -14.91 -2.80 16.99
N PHE A 69 -14.12 -2.32 16.04
CA PHE A 69 -13.89 -2.95 14.76
C PHE A 69 -12.42 -3.33 14.62
N ASP A 70 -12.18 -4.43 13.91
CA ASP A 70 -10.83 -4.85 13.52
C ASP A 70 -10.69 -4.85 12.00
N LEU A 71 -9.58 -4.28 11.53
CA LEU A 71 -9.09 -4.46 10.18
C LEU A 71 -8.10 -5.61 10.16
N PHE A 72 -8.29 -6.54 9.24
CA PHE A 72 -7.39 -7.68 9.00
C PHE A 72 -7.44 -8.14 7.55
N ILE A 73 -6.47 -8.98 7.15
CA ILE A 73 -6.41 -9.59 5.81
C ILE A 73 -6.76 -11.07 5.94
N ARG A 74 -7.71 -11.57 5.13
CA ARG A 74 -8.21 -12.94 5.26
C ARG A 74 -7.29 -14.00 4.66
N LYS A 75 -6.65 -13.70 3.54
CA LYS A 75 -5.95 -14.70 2.74
C LYS A 75 -4.65 -14.18 2.19
N LEU A 76 -3.68 -15.06 2.10
CA LEU A 76 -2.49 -14.83 1.32
C LEU A 76 -2.80 -15.03 -0.16
N PRO A 77 -2.32 -14.16 -1.04
CA PRO A 77 -2.26 -14.44 -2.48
C PRO A 77 -1.38 -15.65 -2.76
N PRO A 78 -1.59 -16.36 -3.88
CA PRO A 78 -0.67 -17.41 -4.31
C PRO A 78 0.79 -16.95 -4.31
N ASN A 79 1.69 -17.86 -3.95
CA ASN A 79 3.13 -17.61 -3.88
C ASN A 79 3.55 -16.49 -2.91
N ARG A 80 2.71 -16.12 -1.94
CA ARG A 80 3.05 -15.21 -0.85
C ARG A 80 2.77 -15.87 0.49
N SER A 81 3.61 -15.59 1.48
CA SER A 81 3.49 -16.16 2.83
C SER A 81 3.46 -15.10 3.92
N TYR A 82 3.56 -13.84 3.55
CA TYR A 82 3.53 -12.69 4.46
C TYR A 82 3.08 -11.43 3.72
N PHE A 83 2.77 -10.40 4.52
CA PHE A 83 2.61 -9.03 4.02
C PHE A 83 3.56 -8.08 4.78
N VAL A 84 3.85 -6.94 4.18
CA VAL A 84 4.52 -5.80 4.81
C VAL A 84 3.48 -4.71 5.01
N PHE A 85 3.11 -4.44 6.25
CA PHE A 85 2.07 -3.45 6.58
C PHE A 85 2.52 -2.03 6.26
N ALA A 86 1.67 -1.27 5.57
CA ALA A 86 1.87 0.14 5.25
C ALA A 86 0.53 0.88 5.11
N GLY A 87 0.55 2.21 5.29
CA GLY A 87 -0.62 3.09 5.15
C GLY A 87 -1.12 3.70 6.45
N LEU A 88 -0.51 3.37 7.60
CA LEU A 88 -0.95 3.86 8.90
C LEU A 88 -0.92 5.38 9.02
N GLU A 89 0.17 6.02 8.60
CA GLU A 89 0.33 7.47 8.69
C GLU A 89 -0.83 8.20 8.01
N GLN A 90 -1.21 7.77 6.81
CA GLN A 90 -2.30 8.38 6.06
C GLN A 90 -3.68 8.11 6.70
N VAL A 91 -3.87 6.92 7.29
CA VAL A 91 -5.07 6.59 8.08
C VAL A 91 -5.21 7.50 9.28
N LEU A 92 -4.14 7.71 10.04
CA LEU A 92 -4.18 8.58 11.23
C LEU A 92 -4.48 10.03 10.87
N LEU A 93 -3.84 10.55 9.82
CA LEU A 93 -4.11 11.91 9.33
C LEU A 93 -5.55 12.07 8.85
N PHE A 94 -6.12 11.06 8.21
CA PHE A 94 -7.53 11.06 7.82
C PHE A 94 -8.44 11.12 9.05
N LEU A 95 -8.26 10.22 10.00
CA LEU A 95 -9.10 10.14 11.21
C LEU A 95 -9.06 11.43 12.04
N GLU A 96 -7.89 12.05 12.19
CA GLU A 96 -7.77 13.30 12.96
C GLU A 96 -8.39 14.51 12.26
N ASN A 97 -8.54 14.46 10.93
CA ASN A 97 -8.95 15.63 10.13
C ASN A 97 -10.26 15.44 9.36
N ILE A 98 -10.93 14.30 9.47
CA ILE A 98 -12.20 14.08 8.76
C ILE A 98 -13.27 15.07 9.21
N THR A 99 -13.86 15.78 8.25
CA THR A 99 -14.94 16.76 8.46
C THR A 99 -15.84 16.81 7.24
N PHE A 100 -17.04 17.37 7.39
CA PHE A 100 -17.98 17.61 6.29
C PHE A 100 -18.12 19.11 6.06
N THR A 101 -17.98 19.55 4.82
CA THR A 101 -18.19 20.94 4.41
C THR A 101 -19.66 21.25 4.20
N GLU A 102 -20.05 22.51 4.28
CA GLU A 102 -21.42 22.95 3.97
C GLU A 102 -21.90 22.52 2.57
N GLY A 103 -20.99 22.51 1.57
CA GLY A 103 -21.28 22.03 0.22
C GLY A 103 -21.61 20.54 0.20
N GLN A 104 -20.88 19.73 0.96
CA GLN A 104 -21.11 18.30 1.10
C GLN A 104 -22.43 18.01 1.81
N ILE A 105 -22.75 18.74 2.86
CA ILE A 105 -24.03 18.62 3.58
C ILE A 105 -25.21 18.93 2.63
N ARG A 106 -25.13 20.02 1.85
CA ARG A 106 -26.17 20.32 0.85
C ARG A 106 -26.30 19.22 -0.20
N TYR A 107 -25.19 18.66 -0.67
CA TYR A 107 -25.21 17.53 -1.60
C TYR A 107 -25.89 16.31 -0.97
N LEU A 108 -25.51 15.93 0.25
CA LEU A 108 -26.08 14.77 0.96
C LEU A 108 -27.60 14.93 1.21
N LYS A 109 -28.09 16.16 1.40
CA LYS A 109 -29.52 16.46 1.48
C LYS A 109 -30.25 16.04 0.20
N THR A 110 -29.66 16.27 -0.97
CA THR A 110 -30.25 15.85 -2.26
C THR A 110 -30.26 14.32 -2.44
N GLN A 111 -29.50 13.58 -1.63
CA GLN A 111 -29.47 12.12 -1.62
C GLN A 111 -30.50 11.50 -0.66
N GLY A 112 -31.38 12.31 -0.07
CA GLY A 112 -32.49 11.86 0.78
C GLY A 112 -32.11 11.63 2.25
N LEU A 113 -30.93 12.05 2.71
CA LEU A 113 -30.59 12.02 4.14
C LEU A 113 -31.36 13.11 4.89
N LYS A 114 -31.87 12.78 6.10
CA LYS A 114 -32.69 13.66 6.91
C LYS A 114 -31.90 14.79 7.56
N GLU A 115 -32.55 15.91 7.80
CA GLU A 115 -31.96 17.15 8.30
C GLU A 115 -31.21 16.95 9.62
N ASP A 116 -31.78 16.24 10.59
CA ASP A 116 -31.17 16.03 11.91
C ASP A 116 -29.86 15.28 11.80
N PHE A 117 -29.76 14.27 10.91
CA PHE A 117 -28.52 13.57 10.67
C PHE A 117 -27.49 14.43 9.92
N LEU A 118 -27.96 15.27 8.98
CA LEU A 118 -27.10 16.23 8.29
C LEU A 118 -26.53 17.28 9.25
N GLU A 119 -27.31 17.73 10.23
CA GLU A 119 -26.84 18.64 11.27
C GLU A 119 -25.76 17.98 12.16
N TYR A 120 -25.96 16.69 12.51
CA TYR A 120 -24.92 15.90 13.20
C TYR A 120 -23.62 15.85 12.38
N LEU A 121 -23.70 15.61 11.07
CA LEU A 121 -22.51 15.53 10.20
C LEU A 121 -21.76 16.86 10.10
N LYS A 122 -22.39 18.03 10.23
CA LYS A 122 -21.69 19.33 10.24
C LYS A 122 -20.67 19.44 11.38
N SER A 123 -20.99 18.85 12.52
CA SER A 123 -20.13 18.85 13.70
C SER A 123 -19.26 17.58 13.82
N PHE A 124 -19.32 16.69 12.85
CA PHE A 124 -18.65 15.39 12.89
C PHE A 124 -17.14 15.53 13.10
N LYS A 125 -16.64 14.76 14.07
CA LYS A 125 -15.23 14.53 14.35
C LYS A 125 -15.06 13.10 14.80
N PHE A 126 -13.96 12.50 14.43
CA PHE A 126 -13.59 11.21 14.99
C PHE A 126 -13.05 11.40 16.42
N THR A 127 -13.64 10.72 17.38
CA THR A 127 -13.28 10.83 18.82
C THR A 127 -12.79 9.51 19.42
N GLY A 128 -12.63 8.48 18.59
CA GLY A 128 -12.28 7.14 19.02
C GLY A 128 -10.82 6.94 19.37
N ASP A 129 -10.55 5.72 19.85
CA ASP A 129 -9.21 5.19 20.13
C ASP A 129 -8.82 4.21 19.01
N VAL A 130 -7.55 4.26 18.61
CA VAL A 130 -7.00 3.38 17.57
C VAL A 130 -5.76 2.67 18.08
N TRP A 131 -5.74 1.36 17.89
CA TRP A 131 -4.57 0.52 18.08
C TRP A 131 -4.15 -0.07 16.74
N SER A 132 -2.86 -0.06 16.44
CA SER A 132 -2.34 -0.54 15.17
C SER A 132 -0.98 -1.20 15.31
N VAL A 133 -0.66 -2.09 14.38
CA VAL A 133 0.72 -2.49 14.16
C VAL A 133 1.46 -1.33 13.48
N PRO A 134 2.73 -1.04 13.83
CA PRO A 134 3.55 -0.03 13.14
C PRO A 134 3.82 -0.39 11.68
N GLU A 135 3.98 0.63 10.82
CA GLU A 135 4.39 0.40 9.43
C GLU A 135 5.72 -0.36 9.33
N GLY A 136 5.86 -1.18 8.30
CA GLY A 136 7.02 -2.07 8.13
C GLY A 136 6.95 -3.35 8.98
N THR A 137 5.88 -3.56 9.75
CA THR A 137 5.64 -4.83 10.44
C THR A 137 5.31 -5.92 9.42
N ILE A 138 5.93 -7.10 9.58
CA ILE A 138 5.51 -8.29 8.85
C ILE A 138 4.25 -8.83 9.50
N ILE A 139 3.23 -9.07 8.71
CA ILE A 139 1.91 -9.49 9.18
C ILE A 139 1.42 -10.71 8.38
N PHE A 140 0.47 -11.42 8.97
CA PHE A 140 -0.09 -12.65 8.42
C PHE A 140 -1.63 -12.60 8.41
N PRO A 141 -2.30 -13.52 7.68
CA PRO A 141 -3.77 -13.57 7.66
C PRO A 141 -4.40 -13.65 9.04
N ASP A 142 -5.60 -13.09 9.14
CA ASP A 142 -6.48 -13.05 10.31
C ASP A 142 -5.95 -12.27 11.54
N GLU A 143 -4.72 -11.76 11.49
CA GLU A 143 -4.21 -10.85 12.52
C GLU A 143 -4.92 -9.50 12.48
N PRO A 144 -5.43 -8.97 13.61
CA PRO A 144 -5.89 -7.60 13.68
C PRO A 144 -4.70 -6.65 13.45
N LEU A 145 -4.83 -5.80 12.41
CA LEU A 145 -3.80 -4.84 12.00
C LEU A 145 -4.09 -3.45 12.54
N ILE A 146 -5.36 -3.06 12.49
CA ILE A 146 -5.89 -1.83 13.07
C ILE A 146 -7.14 -2.21 13.84
N ARG A 147 -7.25 -1.78 15.08
CA ARG A 147 -8.43 -1.88 15.91
C ARG A 147 -8.93 -0.49 16.23
N VAL A 148 -10.15 -0.18 15.83
CA VAL A 148 -10.84 1.08 16.09
C VAL A 148 -11.89 0.86 17.17
N THR A 149 -11.90 1.68 18.21
CA THR A 149 -12.97 1.72 19.22
C THR A 149 -13.50 3.14 19.31
N ALA A 150 -14.74 3.36 18.90
CA ALA A 150 -15.37 4.68 18.84
C ALA A 150 -16.90 4.55 18.96
N PRO A 151 -17.67 5.66 19.12
CA PRO A 151 -19.10 5.65 18.86
C PRO A 151 -19.38 4.97 17.52
N ILE A 152 -20.44 4.14 17.46
CA ILE A 152 -20.66 3.22 16.32
C ILE A 152 -20.73 3.95 14.97
N ILE A 153 -21.31 5.15 14.93
CA ILE A 153 -21.39 5.98 13.72
C ILE A 153 -19.99 6.36 13.25
N GLU A 154 -19.13 6.81 14.17
CA GLU A 154 -17.75 7.20 13.84
C GLU A 154 -16.93 6.00 13.37
N ALA A 155 -17.04 4.87 14.10
CA ALA A 155 -16.31 3.66 13.77
C ALA A 155 -16.73 3.06 12.42
N GLN A 156 -18.02 3.20 12.04
CA GLN A 156 -18.52 2.69 10.77
C GLN A 156 -18.12 3.58 9.59
N LEU A 157 -18.27 4.88 9.71
CA LEU A 157 -18.08 5.84 8.61
C LEU A 157 -16.66 5.83 8.02
N VAL A 158 -15.67 5.41 8.79
CA VAL A 158 -14.26 5.42 8.39
C VAL A 158 -13.79 4.16 7.66
N GLU A 159 -14.65 3.13 7.53
CA GLU A 159 -14.32 1.81 6.95
C GLU A 159 -13.69 1.95 5.55
N THR A 160 -14.38 2.61 4.62
CA THR A 160 -13.95 2.65 3.21
C THR A 160 -12.56 3.25 3.04
N PHE A 161 -12.29 4.40 3.67
CA PHE A 161 -10.98 5.06 3.54
C PHE A 161 -9.85 4.22 4.12
N ILE A 162 -10.06 3.64 5.31
CA ILE A 162 -9.06 2.79 5.96
C ILE A 162 -8.74 1.57 5.10
N LEU A 163 -9.78 0.90 4.58
CA LEU A 163 -9.62 -0.26 3.70
C LEU A 163 -8.85 0.09 2.43
N ASN A 164 -9.27 1.14 1.73
CA ASN A 164 -8.64 1.59 0.48
C ASN A 164 -7.15 1.90 0.68
N THR A 165 -6.85 2.65 1.74
CA THR A 165 -5.48 3.09 2.06
C THR A 165 -4.56 1.93 2.42
N VAL A 166 -5.01 1.03 3.30
CA VAL A 166 -4.21 -0.12 3.74
C VAL A 166 -4.06 -1.15 2.64
N ASN A 167 -5.12 -1.39 1.84
CA ASN A 167 -5.09 -2.33 0.72
C ASN A 167 -3.96 -2.01 -0.25
N LEU A 168 -3.99 -0.82 -0.85
CA LEU A 168 -3.02 -0.40 -1.87
C LEU A 168 -1.60 -0.39 -1.30
N GLN A 169 -1.39 0.24 -0.15
CA GLN A 169 -0.06 0.46 0.38
C GLN A 169 0.59 -0.84 0.87
N THR A 170 -0.15 -1.69 1.58
CA THR A 170 0.34 -3.00 2.04
C THR A 170 0.62 -3.94 0.86
N MET A 171 -0.22 -3.91 -0.16
CA MET A 171 -0.01 -4.69 -1.39
C MET A 171 1.31 -4.31 -2.08
N ILE A 172 1.55 -3.02 -2.30
CA ILE A 172 2.77 -2.55 -2.98
C ILE A 172 4.00 -2.79 -2.12
N ALA A 173 3.96 -2.49 -0.81
CA ALA A 173 5.08 -2.75 0.10
C ALA A 173 5.45 -4.24 0.11
N THR A 174 4.45 -5.12 0.10
CA THR A 174 4.66 -6.56 0.03
C THR A 174 5.33 -6.98 -1.28
N LYS A 175 4.82 -6.51 -2.43
CA LYS A 175 5.40 -6.79 -3.75
C LYS A 175 6.84 -6.30 -3.84
N ALA A 176 7.08 -5.05 -3.43
CA ALA A 176 8.41 -4.46 -3.44
C ALA A 176 9.41 -5.21 -2.54
N SER A 177 8.97 -5.69 -1.36
CA SER A 177 9.84 -6.50 -0.48
C SER A 177 10.31 -7.80 -1.12
N ARG A 178 9.49 -8.42 -1.97
CA ARG A 178 9.83 -9.62 -2.72
C ARG A 178 10.82 -9.32 -3.85
N VAL A 179 10.61 -8.21 -4.55
CA VAL A 179 11.53 -7.72 -5.59
C VAL A 179 12.92 -7.44 -4.99
N VAL A 180 12.95 -6.73 -3.85
CA VAL A 180 14.18 -6.44 -3.11
C VAL A 180 14.87 -7.73 -2.62
N TYR A 181 14.10 -8.70 -2.12
CA TYR A 181 14.61 -9.99 -1.71
C TYR A 181 15.24 -10.75 -2.88
N ALA A 182 14.58 -10.78 -4.04
CA ALA A 182 15.08 -11.44 -5.26
C ALA A 182 16.38 -10.81 -5.76
N ALA A 183 16.59 -9.51 -5.53
CA ALA A 183 17.79 -8.79 -5.94
C ALA A 183 19.05 -9.16 -5.15
N CYS A 184 18.95 -10.00 -4.11
CA CYS A 184 20.10 -10.52 -3.34
C CYS A 184 21.07 -9.43 -2.87
N GLY A 185 20.56 -8.33 -2.33
CA GLY A 185 21.36 -7.21 -1.82
C GLY A 185 21.77 -6.16 -2.87
N LYS A 186 21.48 -6.39 -4.16
CA LYS A 186 21.68 -5.39 -5.20
C LYS A 186 20.62 -4.30 -5.11
N PRO A 187 20.96 -3.02 -5.43
CA PRO A 187 20.01 -1.93 -5.43
C PRO A 187 18.80 -2.17 -6.35
N VAL A 188 17.60 -1.86 -5.85
CA VAL A 188 16.37 -1.82 -6.62
C VAL A 188 15.85 -0.38 -6.63
N ILE A 189 15.57 0.16 -7.79
CA ILE A 189 15.06 1.53 -7.98
C ILE A 189 13.63 1.46 -8.51
N GLU A 190 12.73 2.20 -7.89
CA GLU A 190 11.33 2.28 -8.31
C GLU A 190 11.19 3.19 -9.55
N PHE A 191 10.71 2.64 -10.68
CA PHE A 191 10.54 3.31 -11.97
C PHE A 191 9.09 3.27 -12.50
N GLY A 192 8.10 3.15 -11.61
CA GLY A 192 6.73 2.83 -11.99
C GLY A 192 5.78 4.01 -12.15
N LEU A 193 6.14 5.26 -11.79
CA LEU A 193 5.22 6.40 -11.73
C LEU A 193 4.29 6.50 -12.94
N ARG A 194 4.83 6.43 -14.17
CA ARG A 194 4.05 6.56 -15.42
C ARG A 194 3.10 5.39 -15.74
N ARG A 195 3.11 4.33 -14.92
CA ARG A 195 2.33 3.10 -15.11
C ARG A 195 1.41 2.77 -13.92
N THR A 196 1.44 3.57 -12.85
CA THR A 196 0.53 3.40 -11.72
C THR A 196 -0.90 3.84 -12.05
N GLN A 197 -1.86 3.42 -11.25
CA GLN A 197 -3.28 3.74 -11.40
C GLN A 197 -3.60 5.15 -10.86
N GLY A 198 -3.01 6.15 -11.46
CA GLY A 198 -3.17 7.55 -11.10
C GLY A 198 -1.99 8.13 -10.31
N THR A 199 -1.97 9.46 -10.19
CA THR A 199 -0.86 10.22 -9.61
C THR A 199 -0.67 9.93 -8.13
N ASP A 200 -1.75 9.83 -7.35
CA ASP A 200 -1.71 9.48 -5.93
C ASP A 200 -1.18 8.05 -5.70
N ALA A 201 -1.61 7.08 -6.53
CA ALA A 201 -1.07 5.74 -6.51
C ALA A 201 0.43 5.71 -6.80
N GLY A 202 0.93 6.60 -7.69
CA GLY A 202 2.36 6.76 -7.96
C GLY A 202 3.16 7.29 -6.76
N MET A 203 2.58 8.19 -5.98
CA MET A 203 3.19 8.67 -4.74
C MET A 203 3.26 7.56 -3.69
N LYS A 204 2.16 6.83 -3.50
CA LYS A 204 2.08 5.69 -2.59
C LYS A 204 3.02 4.55 -3.01
N ALA A 205 3.14 4.28 -4.32
CA ALA A 205 4.06 3.27 -4.84
C ALA A 205 5.52 3.58 -4.50
N ALA A 206 5.97 4.81 -4.72
CA ALA A 206 7.32 5.24 -4.37
C ALA A 206 7.58 5.11 -2.85
N ARG A 207 6.66 5.60 -2.00
CA ARG A 207 6.77 5.52 -0.54
C ARG A 207 6.83 4.06 -0.05
N CYS A 208 5.91 3.22 -0.50
CA CYS A 208 5.81 1.82 -0.07
C CYS A 208 6.96 0.97 -0.56
N SER A 209 7.45 1.20 -1.79
CA SER A 209 8.64 0.52 -2.30
C SER A 209 9.88 0.89 -1.48
N TYR A 210 10.02 2.15 -1.06
CA TYR A 210 11.12 2.60 -0.22
C TYR A 210 11.06 1.99 1.19
N ILE A 211 9.89 1.94 1.83
CA ILE A 211 9.67 1.21 3.10
C ILE A 211 10.15 -0.25 2.95
N ALA A 212 9.78 -0.90 1.86
CA ALA A 212 10.11 -2.30 1.61
C ALA A 212 11.58 -2.56 1.25
N GLY A 213 12.40 -1.52 1.08
CA GLY A 213 13.83 -1.63 0.88
C GLY A 213 14.35 -1.15 -0.47
N ALA A 214 13.52 -0.63 -1.37
CA ALA A 214 14.01 0.02 -2.58
C ALA A 214 15.02 1.13 -2.25
N SER A 215 16.05 1.30 -3.09
CA SER A 215 17.13 2.26 -2.85
C SER A 215 16.71 3.70 -3.16
N GLY A 216 15.66 3.88 -3.98
CA GLY A 216 15.14 5.18 -4.37
C GLY A 216 14.04 5.06 -5.42
N THR A 217 13.65 6.19 -5.99
CA THR A 217 12.58 6.33 -6.96
C THR A 217 12.96 7.28 -8.10
N SER A 218 12.28 7.17 -9.23
CA SER A 218 12.30 8.20 -10.28
C SER A 218 11.23 9.29 -10.09
N ASN A 219 10.35 9.15 -9.09
CA ASN A 219 9.28 10.09 -8.83
C ASN A 219 9.81 11.32 -8.07
N VAL A 220 9.99 12.42 -8.82
CA VAL A 220 10.58 13.66 -8.29
C VAL A 220 9.76 14.24 -7.13
N LEU A 221 8.43 14.22 -7.24
CA LEU A 221 7.56 14.72 -6.17
C LEU A 221 7.65 13.86 -4.90
N ALA A 222 7.75 12.54 -5.06
CA ALA A 222 7.95 11.64 -3.92
C ALA A 222 9.32 11.85 -3.27
N GLY A 223 10.36 12.10 -4.07
CA GLY A 223 11.68 12.47 -3.57
C GLY A 223 11.62 13.72 -2.70
N MET A 224 10.98 14.77 -3.19
CA MET A 224 10.82 16.03 -2.46
C MET A 224 9.98 15.87 -1.18
N LYS A 225 8.81 15.21 -1.27
CA LYS A 225 7.88 15.10 -0.14
C LYS A 225 8.34 14.13 0.96
N PHE A 226 9.01 13.05 0.58
CA PHE A 226 9.34 11.96 1.51
C PHE A 226 10.84 11.81 1.77
N GLY A 227 11.70 12.64 1.15
CA GLY A 227 13.15 12.51 1.29
C GLY A 227 13.72 11.22 0.66
N ILE A 228 13.04 10.64 -0.34
CA ILE A 228 13.50 9.44 -1.04
C ILE A 228 14.58 9.83 -2.05
N PRO A 229 15.74 9.13 -2.10
CA PRO A 229 16.77 9.38 -3.10
C PRO A 229 16.22 9.26 -4.52
N LEU A 230 16.58 10.23 -5.37
CA LEU A 230 16.17 10.25 -6.76
C LEU A 230 17.18 9.55 -7.66
N PHE A 231 16.66 8.75 -8.59
CA PHE A 231 17.43 8.11 -9.64
C PHE A 231 16.75 8.36 -10.98
N GLY A 232 17.58 8.77 -11.95
CA GLY A 232 17.14 8.98 -13.32
C GLY A 232 18.33 8.80 -14.26
N THR A 233 18.02 8.42 -15.48
CA THR A 233 19.00 8.32 -16.58
C THR A 233 18.46 9.09 -17.78
N MET A 234 18.65 8.59 -18.97
CA MET A 234 18.04 9.12 -20.19
C MET A 234 17.00 8.14 -20.75
N ALA A 235 16.21 8.56 -21.70
CA ALA A 235 15.33 7.72 -22.50
C ALA A 235 15.92 7.54 -23.92
N HIS A 236 15.43 6.54 -24.67
CA HIS A 236 15.81 6.33 -26.07
C HIS A 236 15.59 7.58 -26.91
N SER A 237 14.51 8.34 -26.69
CA SER A 237 14.22 9.60 -27.40
C SER A 237 15.32 10.64 -27.24
N TYR A 238 16.04 10.66 -26.09
CA TYR A 238 17.18 11.55 -25.92
C TYR A 238 18.33 11.15 -26.82
N VAL A 239 18.69 9.85 -26.86
CA VAL A 239 19.73 9.32 -27.75
C VAL A 239 19.37 9.59 -29.22
N MET A 240 18.11 9.32 -29.58
CA MET A 240 17.58 9.52 -30.94
C MET A 240 17.53 11.00 -31.38
N SER A 241 17.62 11.97 -30.48
CA SER A 241 17.63 13.40 -30.79
C SER A 241 19.01 13.92 -31.22
N PHE A 242 20.03 13.07 -31.24
CA PHE A 242 21.37 13.38 -31.74
C PHE A 242 21.66 12.59 -33.01
N ASP A 243 22.53 13.13 -33.90
CA ASP A 243 22.91 12.45 -35.13
C ASP A 243 23.67 11.14 -34.88
N HIS A 244 24.44 11.09 -33.77
CA HIS A 244 25.14 9.89 -33.32
C HIS A 244 24.97 9.63 -31.86
N GLU A 245 24.77 8.36 -31.47
CA GLU A 245 24.62 7.92 -30.08
C GLU A 245 25.74 8.41 -29.17
N ILE A 246 26.98 8.36 -29.66
CA ILE A 246 28.16 8.78 -28.87
C ILE A 246 28.11 10.28 -28.52
N ASP A 247 27.51 11.12 -29.37
CA ASP A 247 27.39 12.55 -29.12
C ASP A 247 26.31 12.82 -28.06
N ALA A 248 25.24 12.03 -28.02
CA ALA A 248 24.29 12.03 -26.90
C ALA A 248 24.96 11.69 -25.58
N PHE A 249 25.81 10.68 -25.54
CA PHE A 249 26.53 10.28 -24.33
C PHE A 249 27.51 11.37 -23.87
N ARG A 250 28.26 12.01 -24.78
CA ARG A 250 29.14 13.15 -24.49
C ARG A 250 28.37 14.33 -23.90
N ALA A 251 27.28 14.73 -24.55
CA ALA A 251 26.45 15.83 -24.08
C ALA A 251 25.86 15.57 -22.70
N PHE A 252 25.38 14.34 -22.44
CA PHE A 252 24.87 13.97 -21.12
C PHE A 252 25.98 13.96 -20.06
N ALA A 253 27.15 13.45 -20.41
CA ALA A 253 28.31 13.42 -19.51
C ALA A 253 28.84 14.82 -19.15
N GLU A 254 28.74 15.78 -20.07
CA GLU A 254 29.09 17.18 -19.78
C GLU A 254 28.09 17.83 -18.82
N THR A 255 26.79 17.54 -19.02
CA THR A 255 25.71 18.09 -18.17
C THR A 255 25.75 17.47 -16.76
N PHE A 256 26.00 16.16 -16.64
CA PHE A 256 25.98 15.40 -15.37
C PHE A 256 27.29 14.65 -15.11
N PRO A 257 28.41 15.34 -14.97
CA PRO A 257 29.73 14.70 -14.98
C PRO A 257 30.03 13.81 -13.79
N GLY A 258 29.28 13.97 -12.67
CA GLY A 258 29.42 13.13 -11.46
C GLY A 258 28.35 12.06 -11.33
N ASN A 259 27.36 12.00 -12.23
CA ASN A 259 26.23 11.08 -12.12
C ASN A 259 25.71 10.63 -13.49
N SER A 260 26.61 10.24 -14.39
CA SER A 260 26.24 9.78 -15.74
C SER A 260 25.90 8.30 -15.74
N THR A 261 24.76 7.96 -16.34
CA THR A 261 24.35 6.59 -16.67
C THR A 261 23.81 6.58 -18.09
N PHE A 262 24.43 5.82 -18.99
CA PHE A 262 24.08 5.80 -20.41
C PHE A 262 23.17 4.63 -20.76
N LEU A 263 22.12 4.88 -21.52
CA LEU A 263 21.20 3.89 -22.07
C LEU A 263 21.79 3.39 -23.40
N ILE A 264 22.26 2.14 -23.42
CA ILE A 264 23.12 1.64 -24.49
C ILE A 264 22.43 0.73 -25.51
N ASP A 265 21.14 0.47 -25.35
CA ASP A 265 20.33 -0.43 -26.17
C ASP A 265 19.38 0.33 -27.13
N THR A 266 19.75 1.55 -27.57
CA THR A 266 18.93 2.32 -28.49
C THR A 266 19.00 1.76 -29.91
N TYR A 267 20.16 1.34 -30.39
CA TYR A 267 20.37 0.83 -31.75
C TYR A 267 21.03 -0.56 -31.76
N ASP A 268 22.17 -0.72 -31.07
CA ASP A 268 22.90 -1.97 -30.91
C ASP A 268 23.59 -1.99 -29.56
N ASP A 269 23.27 -2.97 -28.75
CA ASP A 269 23.74 -3.08 -27.34
C ASP A 269 25.26 -3.08 -27.20
N LEU A 270 25.97 -3.77 -28.10
CA LEU A 270 27.43 -3.89 -28.01
C LEU A 270 28.11 -2.65 -28.56
N LYS A 271 27.60 -2.08 -29.65
CA LYS A 271 28.07 -0.81 -30.16
C LYS A 271 27.83 0.32 -29.18
N GLY A 272 26.66 0.32 -28.51
CA GLY A 272 26.34 1.27 -27.43
C GLY A 272 27.30 1.11 -26.24
N ALA A 273 27.67 -0.12 -25.88
CA ALA A 273 28.68 -0.37 -24.84
C ALA A 273 30.09 0.13 -25.23
N GLU A 274 30.50 -0.05 -26.49
CA GLU A 274 31.75 0.52 -27.03
C GLU A 274 31.73 2.06 -27.00
N ASN A 275 30.65 2.69 -27.47
CA ASN A 275 30.48 4.14 -27.42
C ASN A 275 30.54 4.66 -25.97
N ALA A 276 29.87 3.96 -25.03
CA ALA A 276 29.93 4.28 -23.62
C ALA A 276 31.35 4.16 -23.04
N ALA A 277 32.10 3.14 -23.45
CA ALA A 277 33.47 2.96 -23.01
C ALA A 277 34.39 4.09 -23.52
N ILE A 278 34.26 4.51 -24.78
CA ILE A 278 35.01 5.64 -25.32
C ILE A 278 34.75 6.91 -24.49
N VAL A 279 33.46 7.24 -24.22
CA VAL A 279 33.11 8.43 -23.45
C VAL A 279 33.56 8.30 -21.98
N ALA A 280 33.53 7.07 -21.39
CA ALA A 280 34.03 6.84 -20.05
C ALA A 280 35.53 7.16 -19.94
N LEU A 281 36.37 6.76 -20.94
CA LEU A 281 37.78 7.08 -20.99
C LEU A 281 38.02 8.60 -21.23
N GLU A 282 37.14 9.27 -21.99
CA GLU A 282 37.19 10.73 -22.11
C GLU A 282 36.89 11.43 -20.77
N LEU A 283 35.97 10.89 -19.99
CA LEU A 283 35.67 11.38 -18.63
C LEU A 283 36.86 11.17 -17.67
N GLU A 284 37.55 10.00 -17.72
CA GLU A 284 38.70 9.73 -16.90
C GLU A 284 39.85 10.73 -17.12
N LYS A 285 40.11 11.10 -18.39
CA LYS A 285 41.08 12.17 -18.73
C LYS A 285 40.75 13.51 -18.09
N LYS A 286 39.42 13.76 -17.79
CA LYS A 286 38.93 14.94 -17.08
C LYS A 286 38.83 14.74 -15.54
N GLY A 287 39.38 13.62 -15.00
CA GLY A 287 39.31 13.28 -13.59
C GLY A 287 37.93 12.85 -13.08
N ARG A 288 37.05 12.37 -13.98
CA ARG A 288 35.66 11.98 -13.70
C ARG A 288 35.43 10.54 -14.08
N LYS A 289 34.32 9.94 -13.62
CA LYS A 289 34.02 8.52 -13.86
C LYS A 289 32.56 8.35 -14.32
N LEU A 290 32.37 7.47 -15.31
CA LEU A 290 31.05 6.98 -15.67
C LEU A 290 30.51 6.09 -14.56
N ASN A 291 29.28 6.32 -14.11
CA ASN A 291 28.69 5.52 -13.01
C ASN A 291 28.19 4.16 -13.51
N ALA A 292 27.40 4.17 -14.58
CA ALA A 292 26.77 2.96 -15.07
C ALA A 292 26.41 3.04 -16.56
N VAL A 293 26.15 1.87 -17.12
CA VAL A 293 25.39 1.69 -18.36
C VAL A 293 24.07 0.99 -18.05
N ARG A 294 23.03 1.25 -18.86
CA ARG A 294 21.69 0.68 -18.67
C ARG A 294 21.27 -0.13 -19.88
N LEU A 295 20.74 -1.32 -19.61
CA LEU A 295 20.07 -2.22 -20.53
C LEU A 295 18.57 -2.26 -20.18
N ASP A 296 17.68 -2.03 -21.16
CA ASP A 296 16.22 -1.95 -20.95
C ASP A 296 15.44 -3.06 -21.69
N SER A 297 16.12 -3.79 -22.58
CA SER A 297 15.49 -4.76 -23.49
C SER A 297 16.38 -5.95 -23.83
N GLY A 298 15.81 -6.94 -24.54
CA GLY A 298 16.53 -8.09 -25.04
C GLY A 298 16.82 -9.20 -24.01
N ASP A 299 17.76 -10.09 -24.33
CA ASP A 299 18.26 -11.12 -23.40
C ASP A 299 19.23 -10.51 -22.41
N LEU A 300 18.67 -9.89 -21.36
CA LEU A 300 19.44 -9.19 -20.32
C LEU A 300 20.53 -10.07 -19.66
N ALA A 301 20.32 -11.38 -19.57
CA ALA A 301 21.31 -12.28 -18.97
C ALA A 301 22.56 -12.32 -19.85
N ASN A 302 22.39 -12.65 -21.12
CA ASN A 302 23.49 -12.78 -22.07
C ASN A 302 24.11 -11.41 -22.42
N LEU A 303 23.27 -10.38 -22.61
CA LEU A 303 23.71 -9.02 -22.91
C LEU A 303 24.58 -8.45 -21.77
N SER A 304 24.18 -8.60 -20.52
CA SER A 304 24.98 -8.10 -19.39
C SER A 304 26.38 -8.74 -19.31
N ILE A 305 26.48 -10.03 -19.67
CA ILE A 305 27.78 -10.71 -19.73
C ILE A 305 28.67 -10.16 -20.86
N LYS A 306 28.09 -9.94 -22.04
CA LYS A 306 28.81 -9.36 -23.20
C LYS A 306 29.25 -7.92 -22.92
N VAL A 307 28.33 -7.09 -22.42
CA VAL A 307 28.61 -5.68 -22.05
C VAL A 307 29.70 -5.63 -20.98
N ARG A 308 29.67 -6.50 -19.97
CA ARG A 308 30.72 -6.56 -18.96
C ARG A 308 32.09 -6.84 -19.58
N ARG A 309 32.16 -7.74 -20.58
CA ARG A 309 33.41 -8.04 -21.28
C ARG A 309 33.93 -6.83 -22.06
N VAL A 310 33.05 -6.09 -22.73
CA VAL A 310 33.42 -4.84 -23.44
C VAL A 310 34.00 -3.83 -22.45
N LEU A 311 33.31 -3.55 -21.35
CA LEU A 311 33.78 -2.62 -20.34
C LEU A 311 35.09 -3.04 -19.69
N ASP A 312 35.24 -4.33 -19.40
CA ASP A 312 36.49 -4.89 -18.81
C ASP A 312 37.69 -4.80 -19.76
N ALA A 313 37.48 -5.02 -21.05
CA ALA A 313 38.52 -4.88 -22.08
C ALA A 313 39.05 -3.44 -22.18
N HIS A 314 38.26 -2.45 -21.81
CA HIS A 314 38.64 -1.04 -21.73
C HIS A 314 39.16 -0.60 -20.35
N GLY A 315 39.34 -1.52 -19.39
CA GLY A 315 39.78 -1.19 -18.02
C GLY A 315 38.69 -0.56 -17.12
N LEU A 316 37.41 -0.65 -17.51
CA LEU A 316 36.29 -0.01 -16.88
C LEU A 316 35.50 -0.93 -15.92
N GLN A 317 36.21 -1.75 -15.10
CA GLN A 317 35.61 -2.71 -14.16
C GLN A 317 34.70 -2.04 -13.13
N TYR A 318 34.91 -0.77 -12.84
CA TYR A 318 34.12 0.02 -11.88
C TYR A 318 32.74 0.45 -12.41
N VAL A 319 32.55 0.53 -13.73
CA VAL A 319 31.29 0.92 -14.35
C VAL A 319 30.24 -0.14 -14.07
N LYS A 320 29.11 0.28 -13.50
CA LYS A 320 28.02 -0.62 -13.13
C LYS A 320 27.11 -0.92 -14.32
N ILE A 321 26.41 -2.03 -14.27
CA ILE A 321 25.38 -2.41 -15.25
C ILE A 321 24.03 -2.38 -14.54
N LEU A 322 23.13 -1.47 -14.96
CA LEU A 322 21.75 -1.35 -14.53
C LEU A 322 20.85 -2.07 -15.52
N ALA A 323 20.02 -2.99 -15.07
CA ALA A 323 18.99 -3.63 -15.89
C ALA A 323 17.61 -3.06 -15.56
N SER A 324 16.78 -2.88 -16.57
CA SER A 324 15.38 -2.49 -16.48
C SER A 324 14.57 -3.16 -17.61
N GLY A 325 13.27 -2.88 -17.73
CA GLY A 325 12.40 -3.53 -18.72
C GLY A 325 11.64 -4.72 -18.15
N ASP A 326 10.37 -4.56 -17.86
CA ASP A 326 9.39 -5.58 -17.40
C ASP A 326 9.87 -6.53 -16.29
N LEU A 327 10.74 -6.04 -15.40
CA LEU A 327 11.29 -6.83 -14.29
C LEU A 327 10.28 -6.98 -13.15
N ASP A 328 10.32 -8.16 -12.54
CA ASP A 328 9.69 -8.50 -11.26
C ASP A 328 10.62 -9.43 -10.45
N GLU A 329 10.15 -9.88 -9.28
CA GLU A 329 10.92 -10.79 -8.43
C GLU A 329 11.36 -12.08 -9.14
N TYR A 330 10.53 -12.63 -10.01
CA TYR A 330 10.82 -13.89 -10.71
C TYR A 330 11.83 -13.67 -11.83
N ALA A 331 11.68 -12.60 -12.61
CA ALA A 331 12.65 -12.23 -13.65
C ALA A 331 14.02 -11.94 -13.05
N ILE A 332 14.08 -11.18 -11.95
CA ILE A 332 15.34 -10.88 -11.25
C ILE A 332 16.01 -12.15 -10.70
N GLU A 333 15.25 -13.03 -10.06
CA GLU A 333 15.77 -14.30 -9.57
C GLU A 333 16.36 -15.14 -10.72
N SER A 334 15.64 -15.22 -11.85
CA SER A 334 16.08 -15.95 -13.05
C SER A 334 17.36 -15.37 -13.63
N LEU A 335 17.45 -14.04 -13.79
CA LEU A 335 18.64 -13.34 -14.28
C LEU A 335 19.86 -13.65 -13.40
N LEU A 336 19.72 -13.55 -12.09
CA LEU A 336 20.83 -13.82 -11.18
C LEU A 336 21.26 -15.29 -11.18
N LYS A 337 20.31 -16.23 -11.26
CA LYS A 337 20.60 -17.68 -11.40
C LYS A 337 21.33 -18.01 -12.71
N SER A 338 21.03 -17.26 -13.80
CA SER A 338 21.70 -17.41 -15.10
C SER A 338 23.11 -16.77 -15.13
N GLY A 339 23.58 -16.20 -14.02
CA GLY A 339 24.91 -15.60 -13.93
C GLY A 339 25.04 -14.21 -14.55
N ALA A 340 23.92 -13.51 -14.77
CA ALA A 340 23.89 -12.14 -15.30
C ALA A 340 24.82 -11.20 -14.52
N LYS A 341 25.54 -10.33 -15.23
CA LYS A 341 26.48 -9.36 -14.66
C LYS A 341 25.79 -8.01 -14.41
N ILE A 342 24.71 -8.04 -13.64
CA ILE A 342 23.89 -6.88 -13.33
C ILE A 342 24.21 -6.42 -11.91
N ASP A 343 24.39 -5.12 -11.71
CA ASP A 343 24.73 -4.49 -10.43
C ASP A 343 23.53 -3.84 -9.75
N ALA A 344 22.50 -3.41 -10.51
CA ALA A 344 21.28 -2.78 -9.99
C ALA A 344 20.09 -3.05 -10.90
N PHE A 345 18.88 -2.89 -10.38
CA PHE A 345 17.63 -3.12 -11.09
C PHE A 345 16.71 -1.90 -11.03
N GLY A 346 16.23 -1.45 -12.20
CA GLY A 346 15.15 -0.49 -12.33
C GLY A 346 13.82 -1.23 -12.53
N VAL A 347 12.92 -1.18 -11.55
CA VAL A 347 11.68 -1.96 -11.56
C VAL A 347 10.48 -1.03 -11.60
N GLY A 348 9.67 -1.13 -12.64
CA GLY A 348 8.53 -0.24 -12.88
C GLY A 348 7.18 -0.93 -12.66
N THR A 349 6.46 -1.12 -13.77
CA THR A 349 5.05 -1.53 -13.83
C THR A 349 4.71 -2.68 -12.89
N ARG A 350 5.41 -3.79 -13.00
CA ARG A 350 5.06 -5.03 -12.27
C ARG A 350 5.19 -4.90 -10.75
N MET A 351 6.08 -4.03 -10.27
CA MET A 351 6.22 -3.73 -8.83
C MET A 351 5.18 -2.72 -8.38
N SER A 352 5.09 -1.59 -9.06
CA SER A 352 4.28 -0.43 -8.64
C SER A 352 2.77 -0.63 -8.81
N THR A 353 2.35 -1.65 -9.58
CA THR A 353 0.95 -2.06 -9.71
C THR A 353 0.65 -3.37 -8.99
N SER A 354 1.66 -4.05 -8.44
CA SER A 354 1.54 -5.43 -7.96
C SER A 354 0.84 -6.32 -8.99
N TYR A 355 1.37 -6.34 -10.21
CA TYR A 355 0.75 -6.87 -11.43
C TYR A 355 0.10 -8.26 -11.28
N ASP A 356 0.78 -9.18 -10.58
CA ASP A 356 0.30 -10.54 -10.32
C ASP A 356 -0.81 -10.62 -9.28
N ARG A 357 -0.93 -9.60 -8.40
CA ARG A 357 -1.96 -9.48 -7.35
C ARG A 357 -2.22 -8.01 -7.04
N PRO A 358 -3.18 -7.37 -7.76
CA PRO A 358 -3.42 -5.93 -7.67
C PRO A 358 -4.24 -5.49 -6.45
N TYR A 359 -4.67 -6.43 -5.59
CA TYR A 359 -5.37 -6.16 -4.33
C TYR A 359 -5.13 -7.26 -3.30
N VAL A 360 -5.46 -6.99 -2.04
CA VAL A 360 -5.52 -7.97 -0.95
C VAL A 360 -6.92 -8.01 -0.34
N ASP A 361 -7.32 -9.18 0.21
CA ASP A 361 -8.63 -9.38 0.87
C ASP A 361 -8.65 -8.72 2.26
N VAL A 362 -8.46 -7.40 2.30
CA VAL A 362 -8.55 -6.63 3.53
C VAL A 362 -10.01 -6.41 3.90
N VAL A 363 -10.35 -6.54 5.16
CA VAL A 363 -11.71 -6.39 5.69
C VAL A 363 -11.70 -5.63 7.02
N TYR A 364 -12.82 -4.95 7.30
CA TYR A 364 -13.05 -4.22 8.54
C TYR A 364 -14.34 -4.72 9.16
N LYS A 365 -14.28 -5.30 10.39
CA LYS A 365 -15.42 -6.04 10.92
C LYS A 365 -15.63 -5.78 12.40
N LEU A 366 -16.91 -5.58 12.75
CA LEU A 366 -17.35 -5.43 14.13
C LEU A 366 -16.95 -6.65 14.96
N SER A 367 -16.26 -6.43 16.07
CA SER A 367 -15.78 -7.45 16.99
C SER A 367 -16.35 -7.35 18.41
N GLY A 368 -17.01 -6.23 18.72
CA GLY A 368 -17.73 -6.02 19.97
C GLY A 368 -18.31 -4.63 20.07
N LYS A 369 -19.21 -4.42 21.03
CA LYS A 369 -19.87 -3.15 21.32
C LYS A 369 -20.10 -3.01 22.83
N VAL A 370 -20.42 -1.82 23.28
CA VAL A 370 -20.79 -1.57 24.67
C VAL A 370 -22.31 -1.65 24.80
N GLU A 371 -22.81 -2.51 25.66
CA GLU A 371 -24.24 -2.61 26.00
C GLU A 371 -24.38 -2.53 27.52
N CYS A 372 -25.32 -1.72 28.01
CA CYS A 372 -25.57 -1.54 29.45
C CYS A 372 -24.30 -1.27 30.27
N GLY A 373 -23.37 -0.49 29.72
CA GLY A 373 -22.09 -0.14 30.36
C GLY A 373 -21.02 -1.24 30.36
N GLY A 374 -21.30 -2.41 29.76
CA GLY A 374 -20.35 -3.52 29.61
C GLY A 374 -19.95 -3.79 28.17
N PHE A 375 -18.72 -4.23 27.95
CA PHE A 375 -18.26 -4.64 26.62
C PHE A 375 -18.82 -6.04 26.27
N VAL A 376 -19.57 -6.11 25.18
CA VAL A 376 -20.17 -7.34 24.66
C VAL A 376 -19.46 -7.74 23.37
N PRO A 377 -18.71 -8.84 23.33
CA PRO A 377 -18.08 -9.33 22.11
C PRO A 377 -19.13 -9.79 21.11
N THR A 378 -18.86 -9.59 19.81
CA THR A 378 -19.72 -10.06 18.73
C THR A 378 -18.92 -10.65 17.58
N MET A 379 -19.56 -11.47 16.76
CA MET A 379 -18.90 -12.13 15.63
C MET A 379 -19.90 -12.44 14.51
N LYS A 380 -19.39 -12.55 13.28
CA LYS A 380 -20.14 -13.02 12.12
C LYS A 380 -19.95 -14.52 11.93
N LEU A 381 -21.03 -15.27 11.68
CA LEU A 381 -21.02 -16.74 11.56
C LEU A 381 -21.13 -17.26 10.11
N SER A 382 -21.14 -16.40 9.09
CA SER A 382 -21.27 -16.84 7.69
C SER A 382 -20.14 -17.79 7.29
N LYS A 383 -20.48 -18.89 6.62
CA LYS A 383 -19.52 -19.91 6.17
C LYS A 383 -18.35 -19.29 5.38
N GLY A 384 -17.13 -19.58 5.79
CA GLY A 384 -15.91 -19.05 5.17
C GLY A 384 -15.63 -17.56 5.44
N LYS A 385 -16.45 -16.91 6.30
CA LYS A 385 -16.31 -15.47 6.68
C LYS A 385 -16.54 -15.25 8.17
N ILE A 386 -16.27 -16.25 9.00
CA ILE A 386 -16.33 -16.15 10.45
C ILE A 386 -15.30 -15.11 10.93
N THR A 387 -15.68 -14.27 11.90
CA THR A 387 -14.80 -13.26 12.48
C THR A 387 -14.49 -13.59 13.94
N LEU A 388 -13.38 -13.10 14.44
CA LEU A 388 -13.00 -13.29 15.85
C LEU A 388 -13.60 -12.18 16.73
N PRO A 389 -14.21 -12.54 17.88
CA PRO A 389 -14.84 -11.58 18.78
C PRO A 389 -13.83 -10.89 19.71
N GLY A 390 -14.24 -9.76 20.28
CA GLY A 390 -13.53 -9.09 21.37
C GLY A 390 -12.40 -8.16 20.92
N LYS A 391 -11.85 -7.41 21.89
CA LYS A 391 -10.66 -6.56 21.68
C LYS A 391 -9.42 -7.45 21.69
N LYS A 392 -8.75 -7.54 20.55
CA LYS A 392 -7.65 -8.47 20.32
C LYS A 392 -6.27 -7.80 20.32
N GLN A 393 -5.26 -8.60 20.62
CA GLN A 393 -3.84 -8.29 20.49
C GLN A 393 -3.14 -9.46 19.79
N VAL A 394 -2.06 -9.18 19.09
CA VAL A 394 -1.18 -10.20 18.48
C VAL A 394 0.12 -10.26 19.25
N PHE A 395 0.51 -11.45 19.66
CA PHE A 395 1.74 -11.70 20.43
C PHE A 395 2.72 -12.52 19.61
N ARG A 396 3.79 -11.89 19.11
CA ARG A 396 4.82 -12.53 18.29
C ARG A 396 5.86 -13.24 19.13
N LYS A 397 5.99 -14.55 18.91
CA LYS A 397 7.05 -15.36 19.53
C LYS A 397 8.30 -15.35 18.64
N ARG A 398 9.47 -15.28 19.32
CA ARG A 398 10.78 -15.27 18.67
C ARG A 398 11.71 -16.27 19.33
N THR A 399 12.67 -16.77 18.56
CA THR A 399 13.83 -17.50 19.11
C THR A 399 14.73 -16.56 19.93
N GLN A 400 15.70 -17.10 20.67
CA GLN A 400 16.75 -16.30 21.31
C GLN A 400 17.53 -15.44 20.31
N GLY A 401 17.75 -15.94 19.07
CA GLY A 401 18.37 -15.19 17.97
C GLY A 401 17.43 -14.21 17.25
N GLY A 402 16.24 -13.93 17.79
CA GLY A 402 15.30 -12.93 17.30
C GLY A 402 14.49 -13.35 16.07
N LYS A 403 14.64 -14.57 15.54
CA LYS A 403 13.86 -15.07 14.41
C LYS A 403 12.40 -15.35 14.81
N TYR A 404 11.45 -15.07 13.91
CA TYR A 404 10.03 -15.32 14.13
C TYR A 404 9.75 -16.83 14.19
N VAL A 405 8.90 -17.21 15.15
CA VAL A 405 8.49 -18.61 15.36
C VAL A 405 7.03 -18.80 15.00
N LYS A 406 6.15 -18.06 15.67
CA LYS A 406 4.70 -18.02 15.47
C LYS A 406 4.10 -16.78 16.09
N ASP A 407 2.86 -16.47 15.70
CA ASP A 407 2.06 -15.43 16.34
C ASP A 407 0.86 -16.04 17.05
N ILE A 408 0.43 -15.40 18.14
CA ILE A 408 -0.76 -15.79 18.89
C ILE A 408 -1.71 -14.59 18.94
N ILE A 409 -2.91 -14.78 18.42
CA ILE A 409 -4.00 -13.81 18.56
C ILE A 409 -4.69 -14.11 19.89
N GLY A 410 -4.66 -13.16 20.81
CA GLY A 410 -5.32 -13.26 22.11
C GLY A 410 -6.17 -12.03 22.39
N LEU A 411 -6.79 -11.97 23.56
CA LEU A 411 -7.46 -10.76 24.03
C LEU A 411 -6.43 -9.72 24.51
N GLU A 412 -6.77 -8.44 24.45
CA GLU A 412 -5.84 -7.34 24.79
C GLU A 412 -5.25 -7.46 26.21
N ASN A 413 -6.02 -8.01 27.15
CA ASN A 413 -5.64 -8.13 28.57
C ASN A 413 -4.95 -9.46 28.91
N GLU A 414 -4.75 -10.35 27.92
CA GLU A 414 -4.08 -11.62 28.18
C GLU A 414 -2.58 -11.43 28.40
N LYS A 415 -2.05 -12.14 29.39
CA LYS A 415 -0.60 -12.21 29.62
C LYS A 415 0.00 -13.38 28.83
N ILE A 416 0.27 -13.16 27.57
CA ILE A 416 0.88 -14.14 26.66
C ILE A 416 2.38 -13.82 26.50
N ASN A 417 3.23 -14.83 26.70
CA ASN A 417 4.66 -14.66 26.44
C ASN A 417 4.89 -14.43 24.92
N GLY A 418 5.29 -13.22 24.57
CA GLY A 418 5.51 -12.76 23.19
C GLY A 418 5.52 -11.24 23.13
N LYS A 419 6.06 -10.68 22.04
CA LYS A 419 6.03 -9.23 21.82
C LYS A 419 4.63 -8.83 21.33
N PRO A 420 3.89 -7.95 22.02
CA PRO A 420 2.64 -7.42 21.50
C PRO A 420 2.94 -6.56 20.26
N LEU A 421 2.12 -6.69 19.23
CA LEU A 421 2.32 -5.98 17.95
C LEU A 421 1.49 -4.70 17.82
N LEU A 422 0.23 -4.71 18.31
CA LEU A 422 -0.60 -3.51 18.29
C LEU A 422 -0.16 -2.58 19.42
N VAL A 423 0.05 -1.31 19.05
CA VAL A 423 0.34 -0.21 19.96
C VAL A 423 -0.78 0.83 19.87
N ASN A 424 -1.01 1.61 20.96
CA ASN A 424 -1.94 2.72 20.89
C ASN A 424 -1.35 3.80 19.96
N VAL A 425 -2.11 4.18 18.93
CA VAL A 425 -1.65 5.16 17.91
C VAL A 425 -2.53 6.41 17.88
N MET A 426 -3.74 6.32 18.45
CA MET A 426 -4.65 7.46 18.59
C MET A 426 -5.51 7.27 19.84
N GLN A 427 -5.72 8.34 20.59
CA GLN A 427 -6.57 8.36 21.77
C GLN A 427 -7.51 9.56 21.71
N LYS A 428 -8.81 9.28 21.91
CA LYS A 428 -9.86 10.32 21.86
C LYS A 428 -9.76 11.21 20.61
N GLY A 429 -9.54 10.59 19.45
CA GLY A 429 -9.42 11.26 18.16
C GLY A 429 -8.13 12.06 17.95
N ARG A 430 -7.14 11.94 18.84
CA ARG A 430 -5.84 12.62 18.71
C ARG A 430 -4.73 11.62 18.50
N ILE A 431 -3.85 11.90 17.54
CA ILE A 431 -2.67 11.08 17.28
C ILE A 431 -1.75 11.11 18.50
N THR A 432 -1.44 9.94 19.05
CA THR A 432 -0.51 9.74 20.17
C THR A 432 0.78 9.04 19.73
N TYR A 433 0.82 8.58 18.50
CA TYR A 433 1.92 7.83 17.91
C TYR A 433 2.94 8.78 17.28
N ASP A 434 4.15 8.77 17.82
CA ASP A 434 5.28 9.43 17.18
C ASP A 434 5.77 8.57 16.00
N ALA A 435 5.25 8.87 14.82
CA ALA A 435 5.55 8.12 13.60
C ALA A 435 7.04 8.31 13.24
N PRO A 436 7.80 7.22 13.07
CA PRO A 436 9.19 7.32 12.65
C PRO A 436 9.29 7.99 11.27
N GLN A 437 10.36 8.75 11.04
CA GLN A 437 10.66 9.24 9.69
C GLN A 437 10.78 8.06 8.71
N LEU A 438 10.48 8.29 7.44
CA LEU A 438 10.39 7.24 6.42
C LEU A 438 11.66 6.38 6.33
N GLY A 439 12.86 6.98 6.47
CA GLY A 439 14.13 6.25 6.49
C GLY A 439 14.24 5.28 7.68
N GLU A 440 13.67 5.64 8.83
CA GLU A 440 13.62 4.74 10.00
C GLU A 440 12.57 3.64 9.80
N THR A 441 11.39 3.97 9.27
CA THR A 441 10.37 2.97 8.89
C THR A 441 10.96 1.92 7.94
N ARG A 442 11.77 2.35 6.95
CA ARG A 442 12.51 1.46 6.05
C ARG A 442 13.46 0.54 6.83
N ARG A 443 14.24 1.07 7.78
CA ARG A 443 15.16 0.27 8.61
C ARG A 443 14.40 -0.75 9.46
N ILE A 444 13.27 -0.36 10.04
CA ILE A 444 12.37 -1.24 10.81
C ILE A 444 11.85 -2.38 9.92
N ALA A 445 11.36 -2.07 8.72
CA ALA A 445 10.86 -3.07 7.77
C ALA A 445 11.94 -4.07 7.37
N GLN A 446 13.14 -3.59 7.03
CA GLN A 446 14.29 -4.45 6.69
C GLN A 446 14.71 -5.34 7.87
N LYS A 447 14.73 -4.80 9.10
CA LYS A 447 14.98 -5.57 10.30
C LYS A 447 13.93 -6.66 10.49
N ASN A 448 12.66 -6.33 10.35
CA ASN A 448 11.56 -7.29 10.45
C ASN A 448 11.67 -8.40 9.38
N LEU A 449 11.98 -8.04 8.13
CA LEU A 449 12.23 -9.00 7.05
C LEU A 449 13.46 -9.89 7.33
N SER A 450 14.52 -9.35 7.91
CA SER A 450 15.68 -10.14 8.30
C SER A 450 15.39 -11.15 9.41
N GLN A 451 14.43 -10.85 10.27
CA GLN A 451 13.97 -11.73 11.35
C GLN A 451 13.01 -12.83 10.87
N LEU A 452 12.36 -12.64 9.72
CA LEU A 452 11.53 -13.66 9.10
C LEU A 452 12.43 -14.76 8.52
N PRO A 453 12.27 -16.04 8.90
CA PRO A 453 13.05 -17.14 8.33
C PRO A 453 12.90 -17.27 6.81
N ASP A 454 13.96 -17.67 6.11
CA ASP A 454 14.00 -17.69 4.64
C ASP A 454 12.96 -18.62 4.02
N LYS A 455 12.57 -19.71 4.71
CA LYS A 455 11.52 -20.61 4.24
C LYS A 455 10.18 -19.89 3.95
N TYR A 456 9.94 -18.75 4.62
CA TYR A 456 8.75 -17.91 4.42
C TYR A 456 8.95 -16.81 3.35
N LYS A 457 10.18 -16.57 2.88
CA LYS A 457 10.49 -15.55 1.88
C LYS A 457 10.65 -16.11 0.47
N LYS A 458 10.63 -17.44 0.31
CA LYS A 458 10.74 -18.08 -1.00
C LYS A 458 9.70 -17.52 -1.98
N LEU A 459 10.10 -17.28 -3.21
CA LEU A 459 9.23 -16.73 -4.25
C LEU A 459 8.17 -17.74 -4.72
N ALA A 460 8.52 -19.03 -4.65
CA ALA A 460 7.59 -20.14 -4.92
C ALA A 460 7.75 -21.20 -3.81
N GLY A 461 6.63 -21.87 -3.48
CA GLY A 461 6.61 -22.95 -2.48
C GLY A 461 7.03 -22.48 -1.07
N ALA A 462 6.75 -21.23 -0.72
CA ALA A 462 7.01 -20.72 0.63
C ALA A 462 6.16 -21.46 1.66
N ALA A 463 6.73 -21.73 2.84
CA ALA A 463 6.02 -22.31 3.96
C ALA A 463 4.96 -21.32 4.49
N LEU A 464 3.88 -21.83 5.07
CA LEU A 464 2.91 -21.02 5.78
C LEU A 464 3.40 -20.75 7.20
N TYR A 465 3.26 -19.50 7.63
CA TYR A 465 3.57 -19.07 8.99
C TYR A 465 2.45 -19.48 9.96
N SER A 466 2.81 -19.91 11.16
CA SER A 466 1.82 -20.32 12.17
C SER A 466 1.23 -19.10 12.87
N VAL A 467 -0.08 -18.92 12.75
CA VAL A 467 -0.88 -17.98 13.55
C VAL A 467 -1.88 -18.81 14.34
N GLU A 468 -1.85 -18.71 15.66
CA GLU A 468 -2.68 -19.49 16.59
C GLU A 468 -3.60 -18.59 17.40
N LEU A 469 -4.72 -19.13 17.85
CA LEU A 469 -5.59 -18.43 18.79
C LEU A 469 -5.22 -18.80 20.23
N SER A 470 -5.33 -17.85 21.15
CA SER A 470 -5.19 -18.15 22.56
C SER A 470 -6.35 -19.04 23.07
N PRO A 471 -6.13 -19.82 24.13
CA PRO A 471 -7.20 -20.62 24.74
C PRO A 471 -8.39 -19.76 25.20
N ALA A 472 -8.15 -18.56 25.74
CA ALA A 472 -9.22 -17.69 26.21
C ALA A 472 -10.04 -17.13 25.03
N LEU A 473 -9.39 -16.66 23.96
CA LEU A 473 -10.08 -16.20 22.75
C LEU A 473 -10.88 -17.33 22.10
N THR A 474 -10.30 -18.52 22.00
CA THR A 474 -10.98 -19.72 21.46
C THR A 474 -12.23 -20.07 22.29
N LYS A 475 -12.13 -20.01 23.62
CA LYS A 475 -13.26 -20.26 24.52
C LYS A 475 -14.39 -19.28 24.28
N ILE A 476 -14.09 -17.98 24.21
CA ILE A 476 -15.10 -16.93 23.98
C ILE A 476 -15.73 -17.09 22.61
N ALA A 477 -14.94 -17.32 21.56
CA ALA A 477 -15.44 -17.52 20.20
C ALA A 477 -16.42 -18.71 20.13
N ASN A 478 -16.04 -19.86 20.70
CA ASN A 478 -16.88 -21.05 20.71
C ASN A 478 -18.17 -20.88 21.54
N GLN A 479 -18.10 -20.17 22.68
CA GLN A 479 -19.28 -19.87 23.49
C GLN A 479 -20.25 -18.97 22.73
N LEU A 480 -19.74 -17.89 22.15
CA LEU A 480 -20.53 -16.92 21.40
C LEU A 480 -21.15 -17.54 20.14
N GLU A 481 -20.41 -18.37 19.42
CA GLU A 481 -20.95 -19.10 18.27
C GLU A 481 -22.16 -19.95 18.66
N ARG A 482 -22.06 -20.72 19.76
CA ARG A 482 -23.17 -21.54 20.26
C ARG A 482 -24.37 -20.68 20.67
N GLN A 483 -24.15 -19.55 21.33
CA GLN A 483 -25.22 -18.63 21.75
C GLN A 483 -25.94 -18.02 20.54
N LEU A 484 -25.18 -17.51 19.55
CA LEU A 484 -25.76 -16.88 18.36
C LEU A 484 -26.55 -17.90 17.51
N ARG A 485 -26.02 -19.12 17.33
CA ARG A 485 -26.76 -20.16 16.62
C ARG A 485 -28.08 -20.53 17.34
N ARG A 486 -28.09 -20.65 18.67
CA ARG A 486 -29.32 -20.91 19.44
C ARG A 486 -30.35 -19.77 19.28
N LYS A 487 -29.90 -18.52 19.34
CA LYS A 487 -30.78 -17.35 19.21
C LYS A 487 -31.48 -17.30 17.84
N GLU A 488 -30.74 -17.58 16.78
CA GLU A 488 -31.27 -17.61 15.41
C GLU A 488 -32.30 -18.76 15.21
N TYR A 489 -32.05 -19.94 15.80
CA TYR A 489 -32.99 -21.04 15.71
C TYR A 489 -34.28 -20.79 16.54
N SER A 490 -34.18 -20.05 17.64
CA SER A 490 -35.35 -19.71 18.47
C SER A 490 -36.26 -18.66 17.81
N SER A 491 -35.69 -17.75 17.00
CA SER A 491 -36.46 -16.72 16.28
C SER A 491 -37.16 -17.23 15.02
N GLN A 492 -36.86 -18.46 14.57
CA GLN A 492 -37.55 -19.08 13.41
C GLN A 492 -38.79 -19.91 13.84
N GLN A 493 -39.10 -19.98 15.14
CA GLN A 493 -40.26 -20.70 15.69
C GLN A 493 -41.41 -19.78 16.15
N ILE A 494 -41.30 -18.46 15.88
CA ILE A 494 -42.33 -17.46 16.08
C ILE A 494 -42.77 -16.94 14.71
#